data_4a3490a7aea6341ddafabe7a8cf4a959
#
_entry.id   4a3490a7aea6341ddafabe7a8cf4a959
#
_cell.length_a   1.000
_cell.length_b   1.000
_cell.length_c   1.000
_cell.angle_alpha   90.00
_cell.angle_beta   90.00
_cell.angle_gamma   90.00
#
_symmetry.space_group_name_H-M   'P 1'
#
loop_
_entity.id
_entity.type
_entity.pdbx_description
1 polymer ?
#
loop_
_entity_poly.entity_id
_entity_poly.type
_entity_poly.pdbx_seq_one_letter_code
_entity_poly.pdbx_strand_id
1 'polypeptide(L)'
;MIFWIGFTVMVLNEGFVIMRHVHPWFANKRQELIDRLGDKWKKIHGFLDYTWIGGVTLGIILDFANWKLYATVLGCFWGFVAVTVYLPLLIKKLKK
;
A
#
# COMPACT_ATOMS: atom_id res chain seq x y z
N MET A 1 -5.96 5.00 17.37
CA MET A 1 -5.02 6.04 16.93
C MET A 1 -3.82 5.47 16.19
N ILE A 2 -3.10 4.52 16.81
CA ILE A 2 -1.92 3.89 16.19
C ILE A 2 -2.29 3.17 14.87
N PHE A 3 -3.43 2.48 14.84
CA PHE A 3 -3.91 1.81 13.62
C PHE A 3 -4.06 2.81 12.47
N TRP A 4 -4.68 3.96 12.75
CA TRP A 4 -4.94 4.95 11.70
C TRP A 4 -3.66 5.59 11.17
N ILE A 5 -2.66 5.77 12.04
CA ILE A 5 -1.34 6.24 11.61
C ILE A 5 -0.70 5.21 10.68
N GLY A 6 -0.70 3.93 11.09
CA GLY A 6 -0.18 2.86 10.26
C GLY A 6 -0.91 2.70 8.94
N PHE A 7 -2.24 2.81 8.96
CA PHE A 7 -3.08 2.75 7.77
C PHE A 7 -2.76 3.90 6.81
N THR A 8 -2.58 5.12 7.33
CA THR A 8 -2.21 6.27 6.51
C THR A 8 -0.86 6.06 5.82
N VAL A 9 0.14 5.57 6.57
CA VAL A 9 1.45 5.27 6.02
C VAL A 9 1.32 4.20 4.92
N MET A 10 0.52 3.17 5.17
CA MET A 10 0.25 2.11 4.18
C MET A 10 -0.35 2.70 2.90
N VAL A 11 -1.37 3.55 3.02
CA VAL A 11 -2.03 4.15 1.86
C VAL A 11 -1.04 4.98 1.04
N LEU A 12 -0.22 5.79 1.72
CA LEU A 12 0.76 6.62 1.04
C LEU A 12 1.87 5.78 0.37
N ASN A 13 2.39 4.79 1.08
CA ASN A 13 3.48 3.96 0.58
C ASN A 13 3.01 3.03 -0.54
N GLU A 14 1.99 2.23 -0.27
CA GLU A 14 1.47 1.24 -1.23
C GLU A 14 0.64 1.91 -2.33
N GLY A 15 -0.03 3.02 -2.02
CA GLY A 15 -0.80 3.75 -3.00
C GLY A 15 0.06 4.23 -4.17
N PHE A 16 1.27 4.70 -3.89
CA PHE A 16 2.20 5.14 -4.93
C PHE A 16 2.60 3.98 -5.84
N VAL A 17 2.83 2.80 -5.25
CA VAL A 17 3.15 1.58 -6.03
C VAL A 17 1.96 1.14 -6.86
N ILE A 18 0.75 1.19 -6.30
CA ILE A 18 -0.48 0.80 -6.99
C ILE A 18 -0.79 1.76 -8.13
N MET A 19 -0.67 3.06 -7.90
CA MET A 19 -0.99 4.08 -8.89
C MET A 19 -0.10 4.01 -10.13
N ARG A 20 1.10 3.47 -10.03
CA ARG A 20 1.96 3.27 -11.20
C ARG A 20 1.32 2.40 -12.26
N HIS A 21 0.43 1.49 -11.86
CA HIS A 21 -0.30 0.62 -12.79
C HIS A 21 -1.49 1.31 -13.41
N VAL A 22 -1.97 2.39 -12.79
CA VAL A 22 -3.15 3.13 -13.25
C VAL A 22 -2.77 4.18 -14.28
N HIS A 23 -1.66 4.89 -14.04
CA HIS A 23 -1.27 6.02 -14.90
C HIS A 23 0.25 6.05 -15.10
N PRO A 24 0.71 6.23 -16.36
CA PRO A 24 2.15 6.27 -16.66
C PRO A 24 2.91 7.37 -15.93
N TRP A 25 2.26 8.48 -15.61
CA TRP A 25 2.89 9.58 -14.87
C TRP A 25 3.44 9.10 -13.54
N PHE A 26 2.67 8.29 -12.81
CA PHE A 26 3.10 7.76 -11.52
C PHE A 26 4.26 6.79 -11.67
N ALA A 27 4.24 5.96 -12.71
CA ALA A 27 5.35 5.05 -12.99
C ALA A 27 6.64 5.81 -13.29
N ASN A 28 6.55 6.88 -14.09
CA ASN A 28 7.69 7.71 -14.45
C ASN A 28 8.25 8.45 -13.23
N LYS A 29 7.38 8.99 -12.38
CA LYS A 29 7.81 9.68 -11.15
C LYS A 29 8.47 8.72 -10.18
N ARG A 30 7.92 7.52 -10.04
CA ARG A 30 8.51 6.50 -9.18
C ARG A 30 9.91 6.11 -9.68
N GLN A 31 10.06 5.90 -10.99
CA GLN A 31 11.35 5.55 -11.58
C GLN A 31 12.36 6.68 -11.41
N GLU A 32 11.94 7.93 -11.58
CA GLU A 32 12.78 9.10 -11.36
C GLU A 32 13.29 9.15 -9.92
N LEU A 33 12.42 8.87 -8.93
CA LEU A 33 12.81 8.83 -7.54
C LEU A 33 13.79 7.69 -7.25
N ILE A 34 13.56 6.51 -7.86
CA ILE A 34 14.45 5.36 -7.71
C ILE A 34 15.83 5.70 -8.26
N ASP A 35 15.89 6.31 -9.43
CA ASP A 35 17.16 6.68 -10.06
C ASP A 35 17.91 7.72 -9.24
N ARG A 36 17.18 8.68 -8.66
CA ARG A 36 17.78 9.75 -7.85
C ARG A 36 18.30 9.23 -6.52
N LEU A 37 17.54 8.36 -5.85
CA LEU A 37 17.87 7.88 -4.51
C LEU A 37 18.74 6.62 -4.51
N GLY A 38 18.68 5.81 -5.57
CA GLY A 38 19.44 4.58 -5.67
C GLY A 38 19.16 3.62 -4.52
N ASP A 39 20.21 3.20 -3.81
CA ASP A 39 20.06 2.25 -2.70
C ASP A 39 19.24 2.81 -1.54
N LYS A 40 19.20 4.13 -1.40
CA LYS A 40 18.39 4.78 -0.35
C LYS A 40 16.90 4.51 -0.54
N TRP A 41 16.47 4.37 -1.79
CA TRP A 41 15.05 4.07 -2.09
C TRP A 41 14.62 2.78 -1.42
N LYS A 42 15.40 1.70 -1.55
CA LYS A 42 15.08 0.42 -0.93
C LYS A 42 15.00 0.53 0.59
N LYS A 43 15.91 1.28 1.19
CA LYS A 43 15.94 1.47 2.64
C LYS A 43 14.71 2.24 3.12
N ILE A 44 14.36 3.32 2.42
CA ILE A 44 13.19 4.14 2.76
C ILE A 44 11.90 3.33 2.58
N HIS A 45 11.77 2.66 1.45
CA HIS A 45 10.57 1.86 1.15
C HIS A 45 10.42 0.74 2.18
N GLY A 46 11.49 0.02 2.49
CA GLY A 46 11.46 -1.04 3.49
C GLY A 46 11.13 -0.51 4.88
N PHE A 47 11.69 0.65 5.25
CA PHE A 47 11.37 1.29 6.52
C PHE A 47 9.88 1.64 6.63
N LEU A 48 9.32 2.20 5.55
CA LEU A 48 7.89 2.53 5.51
C LEU A 48 7.02 1.28 5.58
N ASP A 49 7.42 0.19 4.90
CA ASP A 49 6.71 -1.08 4.96
C ASP A 49 6.65 -1.62 6.40
N TYR A 50 7.78 -1.66 7.08
CA TYR A 50 7.83 -2.11 8.47
C TYR A 50 7.01 -1.20 9.38
N THR A 51 7.05 0.11 9.13
CA THR A 51 6.33 1.09 9.94
C THR A 51 4.82 0.87 9.85
N TRP A 52 4.26 0.72 8.64
CA TRP A 52 2.82 0.53 8.51
C TRP A 52 2.38 -0.85 8.99
N ILE A 53 3.16 -1.89 8.73
CA ILE A 53 2.85 -3.24 9.22
C ILE A 53 2.82 -3.24 10.75
N GLY A 54 3.85 -2.68 11.37
CA GLY A 54 3.94 -2.59 12.83
C GLY A 54 2.82 -1.73 13.41
N GLY A 55 2.56 -0.57 12.82
CA GLY A 55 1.51 0.33 13.28
C GLY A 55 0.12 -0.28 13.20
N VAL A 56 -0.21 -0.91 12.08
CA VAL A 56 -1.50 -1.59 11.92
C VAL A 56 -1.64 -2.74 12.90
N THR A 57 -0.60 -3.58 13.02
CA THR A 57 -0.62 -4.73 13.92
C THR A 57 -0.76 -4.29 15.37
N LEU A 58 0.06 -3.33 15.82
CA LEU A 58 -0.02 -2.82 17.19
C LEU A 58 -1.36 -2.14 17.46
N GLY A 59 -1.87 -1.39 16.49
CA GLY A 59 -3.15 -0.73 16.63
C GLY A 59 -4.29 -1.71 16.86
N ILE A 60 -4.30 -2.81 16.11
CA ILE A 60 -5.31 -3.86 16.29
C ILE A 60 -5.14 -4.54 17.67
N ILE A 61 -3.92 -4.86 18.06
CA ILE A 61 -3.65 -5.52 19.34
C ILE A 61 -4.05 -4.62 20.50
N LEU A 62 -3.68 -3.35 20.47
CA LEU A 62 -3.96 -2.40 21.56
C LEU A 62 -5.44 -2.06 21.67
N ASP A 63 -6.18 -2.13 20.57
CA ASP A 63 -7.62 -1.87 20.54
C ASP A 63 -8.36 -3.07 19.99
N PHE A 64 -8.10 -4.23 20.56
CA PHE A 64 -8.62 -5.50 20.07
C PHE A 64 -10.15 -5.56 20.10
N ALA A 65 -10.80 -4.79 20.98
CA ALA A 65 -12.25 -4.75 21.03
C ALA A 65 -12.86 -4.29 19.69
N ASN A 66 -12.12 -3.50 18.90
CA ASN A 66 -12.57 -2.98 17.62
C ASN A 66 -11.89 -3.68 16.43
N TRP A 67 -11.34 -4.87 16.63
CA TRP A 67 -10.60 -5.57 15.57
C TRP A 67 -11.44 -5.81 14.32
N LYS A 68 -12.75 -6.04 14.48
CA LYS A 68 -13.65 -6.25 13.34
C LYS A 68 -13.73 -5.01 12.46
N LEU A 69 -13.79 -3.84 13.09
CA LEU A 69 -13.80 -2.57 12.35
C LEU A 69 -12.52 -2.42 11.53
N TYR A 70 -11.37 -2.64 12.17
CA TYR A 70 -10.07 -2.49 11.50
C TYR A 70 -9.90 -3.52 10.40
N ALA A 71 -10.29 -4.77 10.63
CA ALA A 71 -10.23 -5.82 9.62
C ALA A 71 -11.13 -5.49 8.43
N THR A 72 -12.33 -4.96 8.68
CA THR A 72 -13.26 -4.54 7.63
C THR A 72 -12.66 -3.43 6.79
N VAL A 73 -12.07 -2.42 7.43
CA VAL A 73 -11.44 -1.30 6.72
C VAL A 73 -10.32 -1.80 5.82
N LEU A 74 -9.43 -2.65 6.35
CA LEU A 74 -8.33 -3.21 5.56
C LEU A 74 -8.85 -4.06 4.41
N GLY A 75 -9.84 -4.92 4.67
CA GLY A 75 -10.42 -5.78 3.66
C GLY A 75 -11.10 -5.00 2.55
N CYS A 76 -11.84 -3.95 2.91
CA CYS A 76 -12.49 -3.09 1.92
C CYS A 76 -11.45 -2.37 1.05
N PHE A 77 -10.41 -1.82 1.67
CA PHE A 77 -9.35 -1.13 0.94
C PHE A 77 -8.65 -2.07 -0.05
N TRP A 78 -8.16 -3.21 0.42
CA TRP A 78 -7.44 -4.15 -0.44
C TRP A 78 -8.35 -4.82 -1.46
N GLY A 79 -9.61 -5.10 -1.08
CA GLY A 79 -10.59 -5.64 -2.02
C GLY A 79 -10.90 -4.68 -3.15
N PHE A 80 -11.09 -3.40 -2.82
CA PHE A 80 -11.31 -2.35 -3.82
C PHE A 80 -10.11 -2.23 -4.76
N VAL A 81 -8.89 -2.23 -4.21
CA VAL A 81 -7.66 -2.16 -5.00
C VAL A 81 -7.53 -3.38 -5.90
N ALA A 82 -7.77 -4.57 -5.36
CA ALA A 82 -7.69 -5.80 -6.15
C ALA A 82 -8.64 -5.77 -7.34
N VAL A 83 -9.89 -5.37 -7.11
CA VAL A 83 -10.92 -5.34 -8.16
C VAL A 83 -10.64 -4.25 -9.19
N THR A 84 -10.24 -3.05 -8.76
CA THR A 84 -10.09 -1.92 -9.66
C THR A 84 -8.75 -1.86 -10.37
N VAL A 85 -7.69 -2.44 -9.78
CA VAL A 85 -6.34 -2.36 -10.33
C VAL A 85 -5.85 -3.72 -10.80
N TYR A 86 -5.86 -4.71 -9.91
CA TYR A 86 -5.24 -6.00 -10.20
C TYR A 86 -6.10 -6.89 -11.08
N LEU A 87 -7.42 -6.86 -10.92
CA LEU A 87 -8.31 -7.68 -11.76
C LEU A 87 -8.22 -7.29 -13.25
N PRO A 88 -8.29 -6.00 -13.61
CA PRO A 88 -8.09 -5.61 -15.01
C PRO A 88 -6.71 -6.01 -15.56
N LEU A 89 -5.67 -5.93 -14.74
CA LEU A 89 -4.33 -6.34 -15.15
C LEU A 89 -4.28 -7.86 -15.42
N LEU A 90 -4.94 -8.63 -14.57
CA LEU A 90 -4.99 -10.08 -14.73
C LEU A 90 -5.75 -10.46 -16.00
N ILE A 91 -6.89 -9.82 -16.26
CA ILE A 91 -7.69 -10.05 -17.47
C ILE A 91 -6.88 -9.74 -18.71
N LYS A 92 -6.17 -8.62 -18.71
CA LYS A 92 -5.31 -8.22 -19.82
C LYS A 92 -4.21 -9.24 -20.06
N LYS A 93 -3.64 -9.79 -18.99
CA LYS A 93 -2.60 -10.81 -19.08
C LYS A 93 -3.15 -12.12 -19.66
N LEU A 94 -4.36 -12.50 -19.27
CA LEU A 94 -4.99 -13.74 -19.74
C LEU A 94 -5.41 -13.65 -21.20
N LYS A 95 -5.73 -12.46 -21.71
CA LYS A 95 -6.13 -12.27 -23.11
C LYS A 95 -4.96 -12.34 -24.09
N LYS A 96 -3.75 -12.32 -23.59
CA LYS A 96 -2.58 -12.56 -24.42
C LYS A 96 -2.39 -14.05 -24.62
#